data_8e9848698ebbcf05e7ab6b6f16cf56b2
#
_entry.id   8e9848698ebbcf05e7ab6b6f16cf56b2
#
_cell.length_a   1.000
_cell.length_b   1.000
_cell.length_c   1.000
_cell.angle_alpha   90.00
_cell.angle_beta   90.00
_cell.angle_gamma   90.00
#
_symmetry.space_group_name_H-M   'P 1'
#
loop_
_entity.id
_entity.type
_entity.pdbx_description
1 polymer ?
#
loop_
_entity_poly.entity_id
_entity_poly.type
_entity_poly.pdbx_seq_one_letter_code
_entity_poly.pdbx_strand_id
1 'polypeptide(L)'
;MPLAESNKFVYDTSDSTGAPLTTHQWYDGTPHPWEFKRVWHLEPSLTDAEAVYAGVEDAALFLSTDGAANWNELAALRGHGTGSQWTPGAGGMCLHTILLDKSDPQRIYVAISAAGAFRSDDGGKSWRSMTKGLSSLYIPDPTAEIGHCVHRIAMHPTRPEVLYMQKHWDVMRSDNHGDLWHEVSGNLPSDFGFPIAVHAHKPETIYVVPIKSDSEHYPPEGKLRVYRSRAGGDEWEALTNGLPQKDCYVNVLRDAMAVDTLDECGIYFGTSGGQIYCSPDSGDSWSAIAQNLPPVLSVEVQTLD
;
A
#
# COMPACT_ATOMS: atom_id res chain seq x y z
N MET A 1 -22.83 3.38 -6.63
CA MET A 1 -22.51 4.49 -7.53
C MET A 1 -21.36 4.04 -8.42
N PRO A 2 -21.40 4.14 -9.75
CA PRO A 2 -20.21 3.89 -10.56
C PRO A 2 -19.20 5.00 -10.24
N LEU A 3 -18.13 4.65 -9.53
CA LEU A 3 -17.12 5.55 -8.97
C LEU A 3 -16.20 6.19 -10.02
N ALA A 4 -16.33 5.87 -11.29
CA ALA A 4 -15.50 6.49 -12.30
C ALA A 4 -16.18 6.45 -13.66
N GLU A 5 -16.78 7.52 -14.00
CA GLU A 5 -16.74 7.94 -15.38
C GLU A 5 -15.28 8.32 -15.64
N SER A 6 -14.59 7.58 -16.51
CA SER A 6 -13.15 7.79 -16.82
C SER A 6 -12.82 9.23 -17.27
N ASN A 7 -13.80 9.96 -17.74
CA ASN A 7 -13.71 11.36 -18.14
C ASN A 7 -13.61 12.37 -16.98
N LYS A 8 -13.77 11.92 -15.72
CA LYS A 8 -13.61 12.80 -14.55
C LYS A 8 -12.16 12.89 -14.06
N PHE A 9 -11.32 11.93 -14.42
CA PHE A 9 -9.89 11.92 -14.08
C PHE A 9 -9.07 12.44 -15.26
N VAL A 10 -8.93 13.75 -15.33
CA VAL A 10 -8.18 14.42 -16.40
C VAL A 10 -6.80 14.77 -15.88
N TYR A 11 -5.78 14.22 -16.56
CA TYR A 11 -4.39 14.50 -16.23
C TYR A 11 -4.00 15.91 -16.68
N ASP A 12 -3.30 16.65 -15.80
CA ASP A 12 -2.71 17.92 -16.13
C ASP A 12 -1.61 17.75 -17.18
N THR A 13 -1.52 18.67 -18.12
CA THR A 13 -0.50 18.65 -19.17
C THR A 13 0.81 19.31 -18.77
N SER A 14 0.80 20.04 -17.65
CA SER A 14 1.98 20.69 -17.05
C SER A 14 1.87 20.71 -15.54
N ASP A 15 3.00 20.79 -14.86
CA ASP A 15 3.06 21.01 -13.42
C ASP A 15 2.81 22.49 -13.05
N SER A 16 2.86 22.80 -11.75
CA SER A 16 2.65 24.16 -11.22
C SER A 16 3.70 25.19 -11.68
N THR A 17 4.83 24.76 -12.24
CA THR A 17 5.88 25.63 -12.81
C THR A 17 5.68 25.86 -14.30
N GLY A 18 4.73 25.15 -14.94
CA GLY A 18 4.51 25.14 -16.39
C GLY A 18 5.40 24.14 -17.13
N ALA A 19 6.15 23.29 -16.43
CA ALA A 19 6.93 22.23 -17.07
C ALA A 19 5.99 21.13 -17.60
N PRO A 20 6.20 20.63 -18.84
CA PRO A 20 5.29 19.68 -19.46
C PRO A 20 5.34 18.31 -18.80
N LEU A 21 4.16 17.71 -18.53
CA LEU A 21 3.94 16.36 -17.99
C LEU A 21 3.44 15.45 -19.11
N THR A 22 4.30 15.06 -20.05
CA THR A 22 3.87 14.40 -21.28
C THR A 22 3.96 12.87 -21.21
N THR A 23 5.03 12.32 -20.65
CA THR A 23 5.31 10.88 -20.69
C THR A 23 6.02 10.39 -19.44
N HIS A 24 5.85 9.10 -19.18
CA HIS A 24 6.72 8.27 -18.33
C HIS A 24 7.44 7.23 -19.23
N GLN A 25 8.16 6.26 -18.66
CA GLN A 25 8.75 5.15 -19.41
C GLN A 25 7.83 3.94 -19.40
N TRP A 26 7.81 3.21 -20.51
CA TRP A 26 7.20 1.88 -20.60
C TRP A 26 8.17 0.79 -20.14
N TYR A 27 7.75 -0.47 -20.14
CA TYR A 27 8.55 -1.62 -19.72
C TYR A 27 9.86 -1.80 -20.51
N ASP A 28 9.90 -1.35 -21.77
CA ASP A 28 11.06 -1.41 -22.65
C ASP A 28 11.90 -0.12 -22.64
N GLY A 29 11.56 0.83 -21.77
CA GLY A 29 12.23 2.14 -21.66
C GLY A 29 11.78 3.18 -22.68
N THR A 30 10.79 2.89 -23.53
CA THR A 30 10.26 3.88 -24.47
C THR A 30 9.34 4.87 -23.78
N PRO A 31 9.25 6.14 -24.24
CA PRO A 31 8.29 7.10 -23.72
C PRO A 31 6.85 6.62 -23.92
N HIS A 32 6.05 6.68 -22.87
CA HIS A 32 4.63 6.32 -22.88
C HIS A 32 3.80 7.47 -22.30
N PRO A 33 2.70 7.90 -22.99
CA PRO A 33 1.86 8.95 -22.44
C PRO A 33 1.19 8.51 -21.13
N TRP A 34 0.96 9.49 -20.25
CA TRP A 34 0.17 9.27 -19.05
C TRP A 34 -1.29 9.03 -19.42
N GLU A 35 -1.88 7.91 -18.98
CA GLU A 35 -3.24 7.53 -19.30
C GLU A 35 -3.98 7.03 -18.04
N PHE A 36 -5.22 7.50 -17.85
CA PHE A 36 -6.07 6.94 -16.82
C PHE A 36 -6.53 5.53 -17.20
N LYS A 37 -6.32 4.56 -16.32
CA LYS A 37 -6.75 3.18 -16.54
C LYS A 37 -7.79 2.73 -15.52
N ARG A 38 -7.55 3.01 -14.22
CA ARG A 38 -8.46 2.65 -13.12
C ARG A 38 -8.11 3.37 -11.83
N VAL A 39 -9.05 3.41 -10.89
CA VAL A 39 -8.79 3.80 -9.50
C VAL A 39 -8.26 2.60 -8.74
N TRP A 40 -7.21 2.80 -7.97
CA TRP A 40 -6.62 1.79 -7.10
C TRP A 40 -6.93 2.01 -5.62
N HIS A 41 -6.95 3.25 -5.15
CA HIS A 41 -7.16 3.56 -3.75
C HIS A 41 -8.01 4.82 -3.61
N LEU A 42 -8.95 4.81 -2.68
CA LEU A 42 -9.71 5.98 -2.25
C LEU A 42 -9.45 6.19 -0.78
N GLU A 43 -9.04 7.40 -0.40
CA GLU A 43 -8.77 7.77 0.98
C GLU A 43 -9.57 9.02 1.35
N PRO A 44 -10.56 8.91 2.26
CA PRO A 44 -11.29 10.07 2.76
C PRO A 44 -10.37 11.02 3.53
N SER A 45 -10.60 12.33 3.37
CA SER A 45 -9.87 13.33 4.15
C SER A 45 -10.15 13.18 5.65
N LEU A 46 -9.13 13.43 6.47
CA LEU A 46 -9.25 13.40 7.93
C LEU A 46 -9.97 14.64 8.51
N THR A 47 -10.11 15.71 7.73
CA THR A 47 -10.56 17.02 8.23
C THR A 47 -11.75 17.60 7.47
N ASP A 48 -12.09 17.05 6.31
CA ASP A 48 -13.19 17.53 5.46
C ASP A 48 -13.96 16.33 4.90
N ALA A 49 -15.22 16.18 5.33
CA ALA A 49 -16.08 15.05 4.93
C ALA A 49 -16.43 15.03 3.43
N GLU A 50 -16.32 16.16 2.73
CA GLU A 50 -16.55 16.25 1.29
C GLU A 50 -15.28 16.00 0.47
N ALA A 51 -14.10 15.90 1.14
CA ALA A 51 -12.84 15.71 0.46
C ALA A 51 -12.42 14.23 0.44
N VAL A 52 -12.01 13.76 -0.73
CA VAL A 52 -11.55 12.39 -0.98
C VAL A 52 -10.34 12.42 -1.90
N TYR A 53 -9.30 11.68 -1.55
CA TYR A 53 -8.17 11.43 -2.43
C TYR A 53 -8.38 10.16 -3.26
N ALA A 54 -7.89 10.16 -4.49
CA ALA A 54 -7.90 8.98 -5.36
C ALA A 54 -6.52 8.72 -5.96
N GLY A 55 -5.99 7.54 -5.68
CA GLY A 55 -4.80 7.00 -6.33
C GLY A 55 -5.18 6.19 -7.56
N VAL A 56 -4.57 6.46 -8.68
CA VAL A 56 -4.95 5.85 -9.97
C VAL A 56 -3.78 5.18 -10.70
N GLU A 57 -4.08 4.46 -11.74
CA GLU A 57 -3.15 3.96 -12.77
C GLU A 57 -3.44 4.74 -14.08
N ASP A 58 -2.44 5.26 -14.79
CA ASP A 58 -1.02 5.38 -14.45
C ASP A 58 -0.86 6.36 -13.27
N ALA A 59 0.18 6.14 -12.47
CA ALA A 59 0.34 6.83 -11.19
C ALA A 59 0.07 8.33 -11.22
N ALA A 60 -1.08 8.73 -10.68
CA ALA A 60 -1.41 10.09 -10.32
C ALA A 60 -2.26 10.09 -9.05
N LEU A 61 -2.21 11.20 -8.32
CA LEU A 61 -3.03 11.46 -7.16
C LEU A 61 -4.04 12.57 -7.49
N PHE A 62 -5.31 12.29 -7.29
CA PHE A 62 -6.40 13.24 -7.45
C PHE A 62 -7.03 13.58 -6.12
N LEU A 63 -7.56 14.78 -6.00
CA LEU A 63 -8.34 15.27 -4.88
C LEU A 63 -9.70 15.78 -5.38
N SER A 64 -10.77 15.28 -4.77
CA SER A 64 -12.10 15.89 -4.81
C SER A 64 -12.35 16.66 -3.51
N THR A 65 -13.05 17.78 -3.58
CA THR A 65 -13.51 18.58 -2.43
C THR A 65 -15.02 18.79 -2.47
N ASP A 66 -15.74 17.96 -3.23
CA ASP A 66 -17.19 18.10 -3.46
C ASP A 66 -17.90 16.72 -3.49
N GLY A 67 -17.50 15.81 -2.60
CA GLY A 67 -18.13 14.51 -2.47
C GLY A 67 -17.89 13.58 -3.68
N ALA A 68 -16.73 13.66 -4.31
CA ALA A 68 -16.35 12.91 -5.52
C ALA A 68 -17.13 13.30 -6.78
N ALA A 69 -17.74 14.50 -6.81
CA ALA A 69 -18.40 15.00 -8.00
C ALA A 69 -17.40 15.46 -9.08
N ASN A 70 -16.33 16.13 -8.68
CA ASN A 70 -15.24 16.55 -9.54
C ASN A 70 -13.88 16.18 -8.93
N TRP A 71 -12.87 15.99 -9.79
CA TRP A 71 -11.53 15.58 -9.41
C TRP A 71 -10.48 16.51 -10.01
N ASN A 72 -9.54 16.97 -9.18
CA ASN A 72 -8.41 17.77 -9.60
C ASN A 72 -7.12 16.99 -9.31
N GLU A 73 -6.21 16.96 -10.26
CA GLU A 73 -4.93 16.30 -10.06
C GLU A 73 -4.02 17.12 -9.12
N LEU A 74 -3.31 16.44 -8.23
CA LEU A 74 -2.17 16.98 -7.52
C LEU A 74 -0.90 16.74 -8.37
N ALA A 75 -0.81 17.46 -9.48
CA ALA A 75 0.12 17.21 -10.57
C ALA A 75 1.61 17.31 -10.17
N ALA A 76 1.92 17.97 -9.05
CA ALA A 76 3.28 18.03 -8.52
C ALA A 76 3.88 16.65 -8.22
N LEU A 77 3.05 15.61 -8.01
CA LEU A 77 3.55 14.25 -7.82
C LEU A 77 4.20 13.72 -9.10
N ARG A 78 3.52 13.79 -10.24
CA ARG A 78 4.10 13.40 -11.54
C ARG A 78 5.18 14.37 -12.01
N GLY A 79 5.10 15.62 -11.56
CA GLY A 79 6.12 16.68 -11.76
C GLY A 79 7.37 16.50 -10.89
N HIS A 80 7.44 15.49 -10.03
CA HIS A 80 8.67 15.13 -9.33
C HIS A 80 9.81 14.94 -10.35
N GLY A 81 11.02 15.41 -10.03
CA GLY A 81 12.14 15.41 -10.97
C GLY A 81 12.48 14.05 -11.60
N THR A 82 11.97 12.95 -11.03
CA THR A 82 12.11 11.59 -11.57
C THR A 82 10.87 11.10 -12.33
N GLY A 83 9.75 11.83 -12.32
CA GLY A 83 8.46 11.36 -12.84
C GLY A 83 8.49 10.82 -14.26
N SER A 84 9.22 11.49 -15.16
CA SER A 84 9.41 11.06 -16.55
C SER A 84 10.22 9.75 -16.69
N GLN A 85 10.84 9.26 -15.63
CA GLN A 85 11.65 8.04 -15.60
C GLN A 85 10.92 6.87 -14.93
N TRP A 86 9.70 7.09 -14.41
CA TRP A 86 8.96 6.02 -13.76
C TRP A 86 8.54 4.96 -14.75
N THR A 87 8.67 3.70 -14.34
CA THR A 87 8.28 2.53 -15.12
C THR A 87 7.22 1.72 -14.37
N PRO A 88 6.25 1.11 -15.05
CA PRO A 88 5.26 0.28 -14.39
C PRO A 88 5.89 -1.00 -13.82
N GLY A 89 5.35 -1.48 -12.70
CA GLY A 89 5.56 -2.84 -12.23
C GLY A 89 4.73 -3.86 -13.02
N ALA A 90 4.86 -5.15 -12.73
CA ALA A 90 4.13 -6.22 -13.41
C ALA A 90 2.58 -6.05 -13.34
N GLY A 91 2.07 -5.36 -12.34
CA GLY A 91 0.64 -5.04 -12.17
C GLY A 91 0.23 -3.66 -12.71
N GLY A 92 1.10 -2.94 -13.41
CA GLY A 92 0.90 -1.56 -13.84
C GLY A 92 1.57 -0.54 -12.92
N MET A 93 1.50 0.73 -13.29
CA MET A 93 2.02 1.83 -12.47
C MET A 93 0.91 2.36 -11.55
N CYS A 94 0.64 1.60 -10.49
CA CYS A 94 -0.51 1.80 -9.62
C CYS A 94 -0.15 2.67 -8.41
N LEU A 95 -0.83 3.79 -8.21
CA LEU A 95 -0.82 4.48 -6.94
C LEU A 95 -1.86 3.80 -6.04
N HIS A 96 -1.41 2.85 -5.22
CA HIS A 96 -2.26 1.93 -4.45
C HIS A 96 -2.27 2.19 -2.95
N THR A 97 -1.42 3.07 -2.42
CA THR A 97 -1.42 3.44 -1.00
C THR A 97 -1.44 4.95 -0.89
N ILE A 98 -2.38 5.46 -0.11
CA ILE A 98 -2.45 6.85 0.34
C ILE A 98 -2.58 6.79 1.87
N LEU A 99 -1.69 7.48 2.60
CA LEU A 99 -1.80 7.64 4.04
C LEU A 99 -1.81 9.13 4.39
N LEU A 100 -2.75 9.51 5.24
CA LEU A 100 -2.89 10.87 5.75
C LEU A 100 -2.45 10.90 7.21
N ASP A 101 -1.54 11.80 7.55
CA ASP A 101 -1.03 11.93 8.92
C ASP A 101 -2.04 12.68 9.81
N LYS A 102 -2.58 12.00 10.84
CA LYS A 102 -3.53 12.61 11.78
C LYS A 102 -2.91 13.75 12.61
N SER A 103 -1.59 13.78 12.77
CA SER A 103 -0.87 14.81 13.53
C SER A 103 -0.50 16.02 12.68
N ASP A 104 -0.47 15.86 11.36
CA ASP A 104 -0.13 16.93 10.40
C ASP A 104 -0.97 16.79 9.13
N PRO A 105 -2.07 17.54 9.00
CA PRO A 105 -2.97 17.46 7.84
C PRO A 105 -2.32 17.83 6.50
N GLN A 106 -1.14 18.41 6.50
CA GLN A 106 -0.38 18.70 5.26
C GLN A 106 0.49 17.52 4.82
N ARG A 107 0.66 16.52 5.69
CA ARG A 107 1.52 15.38 5.38
C ARG A 107 0.75 14.25 4.74
N ILE A 108 1.17 13.89 3.53
CA ILE A 108 0.59 12.84 2.71
C ILE A 108 1.71 11.88 2.30
N TYR A 109 1.46 10.59 2.44
CA TYR A 109 2.35 9.54 1.92
C TYR A 109 1.64 8.80 0.80
N VAL A 110 2.38 8.45 -0.25
CA VAL A 110 1.88 7.60 -1.33
C VAL A 110 2.88 6.51 -1.68
N ALA A 111 2.37 5.37 -2.15
CA ALA A 111 3.20 4.33 -2.72
C ALA A 111 2.69 3.94 -4.10
N ILE A 112 3.65 3.76 -5.02
CA ILE A 112 3.43 3.52 -6.44
C ILE A 112 4.25 2.30 -6.88
N SER A 113 3.60 1.34 -7.49
CA SER A 113 4.23 0.16 -8.09
C SER A 113 4.70 0.49 -9.53
N ALA A 114 5.97 0.47 -9.93
CA ALA A 114 7.22 0.31 -9.24
C ALA A 114 8.03 1.63 -9.24
N ALA A 115 7.36 2.78 -9.00
CA ALA A 115 8.07 4.05 -8.92
C ALA A 115 8.69 4.29 -7.52
N GLY A 116 8.10 3.70 -6.48
CA GLY A 116 8.56 3.84 -5.09
C GLY A 116 7.54 4.47 -4.17
N ALA A 117 8.01 5.06 -3.07
CA ALA A 117 7.21 5.78 -2.11
C ALA A 117 7.60 7.26 -2.05
N PHE A 118 6.61 8.12 -1.86
CA PHE A 118 6.80 9.58 -1.83
C PHE A 118 6.04 10.19 -0.66
N ARG A 119 6.57 11.30 -0.13
CA ARG A 119 5.94 12.11 0.91
C ARG A 119 5.82 13.56 0.49
N SER A 120 4.67 14.14 0.76
CA SER A 120 4.45 15.59 0.78
C SER A 120 4.32 16.07 2.22
N ASP A 121 4.87 17.23 2.55
CA ASP A 121 4.71 17.93 3.82
C ASP A 121 3.94 19.27 3.65
N ASP A 122 3.31 19.49 2.47
CA ASP A 122 2.66 20.75 2.10
C ASP A 122 1.31 20.57 1.37
N GLY A 123 0.63 19.45 1.64
CA GLY A 123 -0.68 19.15 1.06
C GLY A 123 -0.63 18.77 -0.41
N GLY A 124 0.46 18.15 -0.86
CA GLY A 124 0.62 17.68 -2.23
C GLY A 124 1.17 18.71 -3.21
N LYS A 125 1.65 19.88 -2.74
CA LYS A 125 2.23 20.93 -3.60
C LYS A 125 3.66 20.61 -4.00
N SER A 126 4.38 19.84 -3.18
CA SER A 126 5.69 19.29 -3.50
C SER A 126 5.84 17.88 -2.91
N TRP A 127 6.72 17.08 -3.50
CA TRP A 127 6.94 15.69 -3.12
C TRP A 127 8.43 15.38 -3.04
N ARG A 128 8.78 14.48 -2.15
CA ARG A 128 10.12 13.89 -2.04
C ARG A 128 10.04 12.37 -1.99
N SER A 129 11.01 11.70 -2.56
CA SER A 129 11.15 10.25 -2.48
C SER A 129 11.49 9.80 -1.06
N MET A 130 10.97 8.64 -0.66
CA MET A 130 11.23 7.99 0.62
C MET A 130 12.04 6.71 0.39
N THR A 131 13.26 6.82 -0.12
CA THR A 131 14.04 5.67 -0.59
C THR A 131 15.33 5.44 0.19
N LYS A 132 15.72 6.37 1.06
CA LYS A 132 16.96 6.23 1.83
C LYS A 132 16.88 5.01 2.76
N GLY A 133 17.83 4.09 2.60
CA GLY A 133 17.88 2.82 3.32
C GLY A 133 17.19 1.66 2.61
N LEU A 134 16.48 1.91 1.50
CA LEU A 134 15.97 0.84 0.64
C LEU A 134 17.09 0.29 -0.24
N SER A 135 17.00 -1.01 -0.54
CA SER A 135 17.85 -1.68 -1.54
C SER A 135 17.00 -2.67 -2.32
N SER A 136 17.11 -2.70 -3.62
CA SER A 136 16.36 -3.61 -4.50
C SER A 136 17.26 -4.22 -5.55
N LEU A 137 17.57 -5.50 -5.39
CA LEU A 137 18.57 -6.20 -6.26
C LEU A 137 18.07 -6.44 -7.69
N TYR A 138 16.78 -6.22 -7.96
CA TYR A 138 16.19 -6.40 -9.31
C TYR A 138 16.25 -5.14 -10.19
N ILE A 139 16.74 -4.01 -9.66
CA ILE A 139 16.97 -2.80 -10.45
C ILE A 139 18.48 -2.58 -10.68
N PRO A 140 18.88 -1.90 -11.78
CA PRO A 140 20.29 -1.75 -12.15
C PRO A 140 21.16 -1.10 -11.08
N ASP A 141 20.66 -0.09 -10.37
CA ASP A 141 21.24 0.48 -9.16
C ASP A 141 20.35 0.12 -7.97
N PRO A 142 20.75 -0.80 -7.09
CA PRO A 142 19.94 -1.24 -5.96
C PRO A 142 19.52 -0.12 -5.00
N THR A 143 20.22 1.01 -5.01
CA THR A 143 19.98 2.16 -4.12
C THR A 143 19.44 3.38 -4.86
N ALA A 144 18.98 3.21 -6.10
CA ALA A 144 18.42 4.29 -6.90
C ALA A 144 17.27 5.02 -6.19
N GLU A 145 17.03 6.26 -6.57
CA GLU A 145 15.95 7.06 -5.99
C GLU A 145 14.55 6.51 -6.32
N ILE A 146 14.42 5.77 -7.42
CA ILE A 146 13.16 5.20 -7.93
C ILE A 146 13.34 3.76 -8.37
N GLY A 147 12.23 3.09 -8.71
CA GLY A 147 12.25 1.69 -9.16
C GLY A 147 12.02 0.67 -8.04
N HIS A 148 11.95 1.12 -6.79
CA HIS A 148 11.58 0.25 -5.69
C HIS A 148 10.10 -0.11 -5.77
N CYS A 149 9.79 -1.40 -5.93
CA CYS A 149 8.41 -1.86 -5.94
C CYS A 149 7.89 -1.95 -4.50
N VAL A 150 7.13 -0.96 -4.08
CA VAL A 150 6.44 -0.94 -2.79
C VAL A 150 5.09 -1.61 -2.96
N HIS A 151 4.74 -2.54 -2.08
CA HIS A 151 3.44 -3.22 -2.11
C HIS A 151 2.43 -2.55 -1.19
N ARG A 152 2.81 -2.14 0.01
CA ARG A 152 1.98 -1.36 0.94
C ARG A 152 2.82 -0.65 1.98
N ILE A 153 2.32 0.49 2.46
CA ILE A 153 2.82 1.17 3.65
C ILE A 153 1.70 1.21 4.68
N ALA A 154 2.05 1.01 5.95
CA ALA A 154 1.13 1.10 7.08
C ALA A 154 1.69 2.05 8.15
N MET A 155 0.80 2.75 8.85
CA MET A 155 1.12 3.73 9.88
C MET A 155 0.20 3.51 11.08
N HIS A 156 0.76 3.60 12.29
CA HIS A 156 -0.06 3.60 13.49
C HIS A 156 -0.60 5.01 13.77
N PRO A 157 -1.90 5.17 14.02
CA PRO A 157 -2.52 6.51 14.12
C PRO A 157 -2.03 7.35 15.32
N THR A 158 -1.41 6.73 16.34
CA THR A 158 -0.86 7.44 17.51
C THR A 158 0.66 7.56 17.49
N ARG A 159 1.32 6.97 16.47
CA ARG A 159 2.77 7.04 16.25
C ARG A 159 3.06 7.28 14.77
N PRO A 160 2.64 8.43 14.22
CA PRO A 160 2.72 8.70 12.79
C PRO A 160 4.16 8.82 12.28
N GLU A 161 5.14 9.00 13.17
CA GLU A 161 6.57 8.97 12.84
C GLU A 161 7.05 7.56 12.48
N VAL A 162 6.35 6.50 12.93
CA VAL A 162 6.69 5.11 12.64
C VAL A 162 5.88 4.59 11.47
N LEU A 163 6.58 4.21 10.42
CA LEU A 163 6.00 3.61 9.22
C LEU A 163 6.55 2.20 9.04
N TYR A 164 5.69 1.32 8.55
CA TYR A 164 6.06 -0.03 8.11
C TYR A 164 5.75 -0.19 6.63
N MET A 165 6.60 -0.92 5.92
CA MET A 165 6.45 -1.14 4.48
C MET A 165 6.64 -2.62 4.15
N GLN A 166 5.69 -3.20 3.43
CA GLN A 166 5.94 -4.40 2.64
C GLN A 166 6.48 -3.94 1.28
N LYS A 167 7.74 -4.17 1.05
CA LYS A 167 8.38 -3.99 -0.25
C LYS A 167 8.23 -5.27 -1.09
N HIS A 168 8.65 -5.27 -2.32
CA HIS A 168 8.66 -6.46 -3.19
C HIS A 168 9.38 -7.65 -2.53
N TRP A 169 10.59 -7.41 -2.06
CA TRP A 169 11.31 -8.21 -1.08
C TRP A 169 11.56 -7.32 0.13
N ASP A 170 11.58 -7.90 1.30
CA ASP A 170 11.78 -7.29 2.60
C ASP A 170 10.56 -6.58 3.21
N VAL A 171 10.45 -6.72 4.51
CA VAL A 171 9.63 -5.87 5.37
C VAL A 171 10.52 -4.79 5.96
N MET A 172 10.12 -3.54 5.82
CA MET A 172 10.91 -2.38 6.21
C MET A 172 10.22 -1.59 7.32
N ARG A 173 11.00 -0.93 8.17
CA ARG A 173 10.54 0.01 9.20
C ARG A 173 11.27 1.35 9.05
N SER A 174 10.55 2.42 9.33
CA SER A 174 11.09 3.76 9.52
C SER A 174 10.57 4.34 10.83
N ASP A 175 11.44 4.99 11.62
CA ASP A 175 11.09 5.67 12.87
C ASP A 175 11.11 7.20 12.74
N ASN A 176 11.12 7.73 11.52
CA ASN A 176 11.27 9.15 11.21
C ASN A 176 10.51 9.58 9.96
N HIS A 177 9.23 9.20 9.88
CA HIS A 177 8.33 9.59 8.79
C HIS A 177 8.81 9.17 7.38
N GLY A 178 9.55 8.05 7.27
CA GLY A 178 10.08 7.56 6.00
C GLY A 178 11.38 8.20 5.55
N ASP A 179 12.05 8.98 6.41
CA ASP A 179 13.34 9.61 6.07
C ASP A 179 14.50 8.62 6.01
N LEU A 180 14.37 7.49 6.72
CA LEU A 180 15.32 6.38 6.69
C LEU A 180 14.58 5.08 6.98
N TRP A 181 14.82 4.08 6.16
CA TRP A 181 14.29 2.73 6.31
C TRP A 181 15.38 1.75 6.73
N HIS A 182 14.99 0.75 7.52
CA HIS A 182 15.81 -0.42 7.84
C HIS A 182 14.95 -1.68 7.71
N GLU A 183 15.59 -2.78 7.33
CA GLU A 183 14.93 -4.06 7.16
C GLU A 183 14.59 -4.68 8.53
N VAL A 184 13.40 -5.31 8.60
CA VAL A 184 12.87 -5.98 9.80
C VAL A 184 12.21 -7.33 9.45
N SER A 185 12.62 -7.98 8.37
CA SER A 185 12.05 -9.26 7.92
C SER A 185 12.40 -10.42 8.87
N GLY A 186 13.54 -10.36 9.55
CA GLY A 186 13.96 -11.30 10.58
C GLY A 186 13.79 -12.77 10.19
N ASN A 187 13.01 -13.52 11.00
CA ASN A 187 12.78 -14.96 10.83
C ASN A 187 11.56 -15.32 9.97
N LEU A 188 11.06 -14.42 9.12
CA LEU A 188 10.01 -14.76 8.16
C LEU A 188 10.46 -15.90 7.21
N PRO A 189 9.57 -16.82 6.83
CA PRO A 189 9.92 -17.92 5.91
C PRO A 189 10.11 -17.46 4.47
N SER A 190 9.58 -16.30 4.14
CA SER A 190 9.75 -15.51 2.93
C SER A 190 9.48 -14.06 3.30
N ASP A 191 10.25 -13.16 2.74
CA ASP A 191 10.09 -11.71 2.88
C ASP A 191 9.23 -11.09 1.75
N PHE A 192 8.77 -11.92 0.81
CA PHE A 192 7.84 -11.51 -0.24
C PHE A 192 6.39 -11.63 0.24
N GLY A 193 5.63 -10.57 0.12
CA GLY A 193 4.21 -10.51 0.46
C GLY A 193 3.57 -9.23 -0.08
N PHE A 194 2.27 -9.07 0.12
CA PHE A 194 1.56 -7.87 -0.31
C PHE A 194 1.00 -7.03 0.84
N PRO A 195 0.23 -7.63 1.80
CA PRO A 195 -0.37 -6.84 2.86
C PRO A 195 0.59 -6.61 4.02
N ILE A 196 0.44 -5.47 4.65
CA ILE A 196 0.96 -5.19 5.98
C ILE A 196 -0.08 -4.38 6.74
N ALA A 197 -0.31 -4.71 8.01
CA ALA A 197 -1.22 -4.00 8.89
C ALA A 197 -0.57 -3.75 10.25
N VAL A 198 -1.00 -2.66 10.93
CA VAL A 198 -0.57 -2.32 12.28
C VAL A 198 -1.76 -2.48 13.22
N HIS A 199 -1.56 -3.11 14.37
CA HIS A 199 -2.56 -3.29 15.41
C HIS A 199 -3.07 -1.94 15.92
N ALA A 200 -4.39 -1.75 16.01
CA ALA A 200 -4.99 -0.45 16.30
C ALA A 200 -4.54 0.19 17.63
N HIS A 201 -4.16 -0.62 18.63
CA HIS A 201 -3.82 -0.15 19.98
C HIS A 201 -2.37 -0.41 20.38
N LYS A 202 -1.59 -1.14 19.55
CA LYS A 202 -0.20 -1.56 19.87
C LYS A 202 0.71 -1.22 18.69
N PRO A 203 1.34 -0.05 18.66
CA PRO A 203 2.07 0.46 17.50
C PRO A 203 3.27 -0.40 17.07
N GLU A 204 3.80 -1.24 17.96
CA GLU A 204 4.88 -2.19 17.64
C GLU A 204 4.33 -3.57 17.21
N THR A 205 3.00 -3.78 17.19
CA THR A 205 2.41 -5.04 16.75
C THR A 205 1.96 -4.92 15.30
N ILE A 206 2.58 -5.68 14.42
CA ILE A 206 2.36 -5.65 12.97
C ILE A 206 2.09 -7.05 12.43
N TYR A 207 1.40 -7.10 11.29
CA TYR A 207 0.96 -8.33 10.64
C TYR A 207 1.34 -8.34 9.17
N VAL A 208 1.83 -9.47 8.67
CA VAL A 208 2.10 -9.72 7.24
C VAL A 208 1.61 -11.10 6.85
N VAL A 209 1.39 -11.32 5.56
CA VAL A 209 1.05 -12.63 4.99
C VAL A 209 2.04 -12.96 3.88
N PRO A 210 3.17 -13.60 4.21
CA PRO A 210 4.17 -13.98 3.23
C PRO A 210 3.65 -15.00 2.23
N ILE A 211 4.07 -14.87 1.00
CA ILE A 211 3.93 -15.87 -0.06
C ILE A 211 5.31 -16.32 -0.55
N LYS A 212 5.37 -17.38 -1.32
CA LYS A 212 6.61 -18.11 -1.60
C LYS A 212 7.62 -17.26 -2.38
N SER A 213 7.18 -16.55 -3.42
CA SER A 213 8.01 -15.66 -4.23
C SER A 213 7.16 -14.78 -5.15
N ASP A 214 7.83 -13.94 -5.95
CA ASP A 214 7.25 -13.11 -7.01
C ASP A 214 6.65 -13.92 -8.17
N SER A 215 7.09 -15.15 -8.35
CA SER A 215 6.62 -16.07 -9.39
C SER A 215 5.66 -17.16 -8.87
N GLU A 216 5.62 -17.37 -7.56
CA GLU A 216 4.83 -18.40 -6.90
C GLU A 216 3.93 -17.76 -5.83
N HIS A 217 2.78 -17.24 -6.27
CA HIS A 217 1.86 -16.44 -5.45
C HIS A 217 0.95 -17.30 -4.55
N TYR A 218 1.55 -18.11 -3.69
CA TYR A 218 0.87 -18.90 -2.66
C TYR A 218 1.74 -19.04 -1.41
N PRO A 219 1.15 -19.34 -0.23
CA PRO A 219 1.90 -19.44 1.01
C PRO A 219 2.99 -20.51 0.97
N PRO A 220 4.14 -20.29 1.61
CA PRO A 220 5.18 -21.29 1.77
C PRO A 220 4.59 -22.62 2.27
N GLU A 221 5.01 -23.76 1.70
CA GLU A 221 4.54 -25.12 2.00
C GLU A 221 3.04 -25.37 1.75
N GLY A 222 2.32 -24.44 1.07
CA GLY A 222 0.85 -24.53 0.93
C GLY A 222 0.10 -24.40 2.27
N LYS A 223 0.68 -23.69 3.24
CA LYS A 223 0.13 -23.46 4.58
C LYS A 223 -0.16 -21.98 4.77
N LEU A 224 -1.43 -21.62 4.88
CA LEU A 224 -1.83 -20.24 5.12
C LEU A 224 -1.49 -19.85 6.56
N ARG A 225 -0.67 -18.80 6.69
CA ARG A 225 -0.23 -18.25 7.98
C ARG A 225 -0.24 -16.74 7.89
N VAL A 226 -0.77 -16.10 8.92
CA VAL A 226 -0.48 -14.72 9.20
C VAL A 226 0.74 -14.69 10.12
N TYR A 227 1.66 -13.79 9.91
CA TYR A 227 2.80 -13.60 10.79
C TYR A 227 2.61 -12.30 11.55
N ARG A 228 2.82 -12.35 12.86
CA ARG A 228 2.74 -11.21 13.77
C ARG A 228 4.11 -10.97 14.39
N SER A 229 4.58 -9.71 14.38
CA SER A 229 5.60 -9.25 15.28
C SER A 229 4.97 -8.37 16.36
N ARG A 230 5.45 -8.48 17.59
CA ARG A 230 5.06 -7.62 18.73
C ARG A 230 6.14 -6.60 19.08
N ALA A 231 7.24 -6.59 18.34
CA ALA A 231 8.42 -5.76 18.55
C ALA A 231 8.73 -4.82 17.38
N GLY A 232 7.78 -4.66 16.45
CA GLY A 232 7.96 -3.81 15.27
C GLY A 232 8.82 -4.43 14.18
N GLY A 233 8.89 -5.75 14.12
CA GLY A 233 9.66 -6.52 13.14
C GLY A 233 10.66 -7.47 13.80
N ASP A 234 11.56 -8.04 13.00
CA ASP A 234 12.66 -8.97 13.34
C ASP A 234 12.24 -10.30 13.96
N GLU A 235 11.38 -10.29 14.97
CA GLU A 235 10.83 -11.48 15.62
C GLU A 235 9.38 -11.69 15.18
N TRP A 236 9.13 -12.77 14.45
CA TRP A 236 7.82 -13.08 13.89
C TRP A 236 7.30 -14.42 14.40
N GLU A 237 6.06 -14.43 14.86
CA GLU A 237 5.32 -15.64 15.24
C GLU A 237 4.28 -16.00 14.17
N ALA A 238 4.21 -17.29 13.84
CA ALA A 238 3.23 -17.80 12.87
C ALA A 238 1.87 -18.05 13.55
N LEU A 239 0.83 -17.38 13.08
CA LEU A 239 -0.54 -17.52 13.53
C LEU A 239 -1.26 -18.49 12.59
N THR A 240 -1.67 -19.66 13.10
CA THR A 240 -2.16 -20.76 12.28
C THR A 240 -3.50 -21.34 12.73
N ASN A 241 -3.90 -21.04 13.97
CA ASN A 241 -5.10 -21.62 14.58
C ASN A 241 -6.37 -21.22 13.82
N GLY A 242 -7.03 -22.19 13.15
CA GLY A 242 -8.21 -21.94 12.31
C GLY A 242 -7.91 -21.64 10.84
N LEU A 243 -6.63 -21.52 10.43
CA LEU A 243 -6.23 -21.36 9.03
C LEU A 243 -5.85 -22.69 8.37
N PRO A 244 -6.07 -22.86 7.05
CA PRO A 244 -5.70 -24.07 6.31
C PRO A 244 -4.19 -24.34 6.37
N GLN A 245 -3.80 -25.52 6.85
CA GLN A 245 -2.40 -25.90 7.04
C GLN A 245 -1.88 -26.92 6.02
N LYS A 246 -2.59 -27.10 4.90
CA LYS A 246 -2.16 -27.91 3.76
C LYS A 246 -2.96 -27.53 2.52
N ASP A 247 -2.37 -27.77 1.36
CA ASP A 247 -3.01 -27.64 0.05
C ASP A 247 -3.68 -26.29 -0.18
N CYS A 248 -3.14 -25.23 0.45
CA CYS A 248 -3.68 -23.88 0.38
C CYS A 248 -2.85 -23.04 -0.60
N TYR A 249 -3.37 -22.83 -1.80
CA TYR A 249 -2.69 -22.11 -2.89
C TYR A 249 -3.42 -20.80 -3.19
N VAL A 250 -3.56 -19.97 -2.18
CA VAL A 250 -4.19 -18.65 -2.26
C VAL A 250 -3.19 -17.54 -1.98
N ASN A 251 -3.56 -16.31 -2.35
CA ASN A 251 -2.81 -15.10 -2.06
C ASN A 251 -3.71 -14.14 -1.29
N VAL A 252 -3.11 -13.28 -0.46
CA VAL A 252 -3.73 -12.10 0.15
C VAL A 252 -3.13 -10.88 -0.50
N LEU A 253 -3.95 -10.07 -1.17
CA LEU A 253 -3.50 -8.89 -1.88
C LEU A 253 -3.26 -7.71 -0.92
N ARG A 254 -2.61 -6.65 -1.42
CA ARG A 254 -2.14 -5.51 -0.62
C ARG A 254 -3.25 -4.80 0.17
N ASP A 255 -4.44 -4.66 -0.43
CA ASP A 255 -5.59 -4.00 0.19
C ASP A 255 -6.59 -4.99 0.79
N ALA A 256 -6.27 -6.30 0.76
CA ALA A 256 -7.14 -7.35 1.26
C ALA A 256 -6.89 -7.72 2.73
N MET A 257 -6.30 -6.81 3.53
CA MET A 257 -6.14 -6.96 4.97
C MET A 257 -6.48 -5.65 5.67
N ALA A 258 -7.29 -5.74 6.75
CA ALA A 258 -7.67 -4.62 7.59
C ALA A 258 -7.69 -5.00 9.07
N VAL A 259 -7.66 -3.99 9.94
CA VAL A 259 -7.82 -4.12 11.39
C VAL A 259 -8.95 -3.22 11.85
N ASP A 260 -9.71 -3.63 12.88
CA ASP A 260 -10.68 -2.77 13.53
C ASP A 260 -10.09 -2.06 14.75
N THR A 261 -10.89 -1.21 15.38
CA THR A 261 -10.53 -0.43 16.57
C THR A 261 -11.20 -0.93 17.86
N LEU A 262 -11.75 -2.15 17.84
CA LEU A 262 -12.35 -2.77 19.02
C LEU A 262 -11.28 -3.08 20.07
N ASP A 263 -11.69 -3.34 21.30
CA ASP A 263 -10.79 -3.48 22.45
C ASP A 263 -9.85 -4.69 22.31
N GLU A 264 -10.38 -5.83 21.86
CA GLU A 264 -9.57 -6.91 21.29
C GLU A 264 -9.49 -6.66 19.78
N CYS A 265 -8.43 -6.02 19.30
CA CYS A 265 -8.28 -5.63 17.90
C CYS A 265 -8.57 -6.79 16.94
N GLY A 266 -9.65 -6.67 16.21
CA GLY A 266 -10.04 -7.62 15.17
C GLY A 266 -9.15 -7.46 13.93
N ILE A 267 -8.81 -8.59 13.31
CA ILE A 267 -8.03 -8.63 12.09
C ILE A 267 -8.80 -9.41 11.03
N TYR A 268 -8.85 -8.84 9.85
CA TYR A 268 -9.62 -9.37 8.72
C TYR A 268 -8.74 -9.48 7.51
N PHE A 269 -8.85 -10.57 6.75
CA PHE A 269 -8.25 -10.63 5.43
C PHE A 269 -9.06 -11.47 4.46
N GLY A 270 -8.98 -11.06 3.19
CA GLY A 270 -9.57 -11.74 2.06
C GLY A 270 -8.52 -12.44 1.20
N THR A 271 -8.89 -13.54 0.56
CA THR A 271 -7.99 -14.32 -0.29
C THR A 271 -8.37 -14.28 -1.76
N SER A 272 -7.40 -14.52 -2.63
CA SER A 272 -7.65 -14.75 -4.06
C SER A 272 -8.54 -15.95 -4.35
N GLY A 273 -8.71 -16.86 -3.38
CA GLY A 273 -9.63 -18.01 -3.45
C GLY A 273 -11.06 -17.69 -3.01
N GLY A 274 -11.38 -16.44 -2.66
CA GLY A 274 -12.75 -16.02 -2.32
C GLY A 274 -13.19 -16.38 -0.89
N GLN A 275 -12.25 -16.48 0.05
CA GLN A 275 -12.53 -16.59 1.47
C GLN A 275 -12.21 -15.27 2.18
N ILE A 276 -13.01 -14.95 3.20
CA ILE A 276 -12.68 -13.89 4.16
C ILE A 276 -12.51 -14.52 5.53
N TYR A 277 -11.37 -14.29 6.15
CA TYR A 277 -11.06 -14.73 7.50
C TYR A 277 -11.12 -13.55 8.47
N CYS A 278 -11.57 -13.84 9.69
CA CYS A 278 -11.59 -12.91 10.82
C CYS A 278 -10.90 -13.55 12.03
N SER A 279 -10.11 -12.76 12.71
CA SER A 279 -9.64 -13.03 14.06
C SER A 279 -10.18 -11.95 15.00
N PRO A 280 -10.95 -12.31 16.04
CA PRO A 280 -11.44 -11.33 17.01
C PRO A 280 -10.46 -11.08 18.18
N ASP A 281 -9.33 -11.76 18.21
CA ASP A 281 -8.40 -11.87 19.32
C ASP A 281 -6.94 -11.55 18.92
N SER A 282 -6.78 -10.51 18.12
CA SER A 282 -5.46 -10.01 17.66
C SER A 282 -4.63 -11.07 16.90
N GLY A 283 -5.27 -12.04 16.27
CA GLY A 283 -4.64 -13.09 15.46
C GLY A 283 -4.46 -14.44 16.15
N ASP A 284 -4.84 -14.60 17.41
CA ASP A 284 -4.62 -15.86 18.15
C ASP A 284 -5.53 -16.99 17.65
N SER A 285 -6.71 -16.68 17.12
CA SER A 285 -7.58 -17.64 16.43
C SER A 285 -8.28 -17.03 15.22
N TRP A 286 -8.60 -17.87 14.22
CA TRP A 286 -9.17 -17.47 12.96
C TRP A 286 -10.41 -18.27 12.61
N SER A 287 -11.39 -17.63 11.98
CA SER A 287 -12.55 -18.27 11.39
C SER A 287 -12.87 -17.69 10.02
N ALA A 288 -13.30 -18.54 9.10
CA ALA A 288 -13.81 -18.07 7.81
C ALA A 288 -15.22 -17.51 8.02
N ILE A 289 -15.41 -16.21 7.80
CA ILE A 289 -16.70 -15.53 7.94
C ILE A 289 -17.47 -15.44 6.61
N ALA A 290 -16.77 -15.61 5.48
CA ALA A 290 -17.37 -15.72 4.16
C ALA A 290 -16.54 -16.68 3.28
N GLN A 291 -17.18 -17.38 2.37
CA GLN A 291 -16.56 -18.33 1.45
C GLN A 291 -17.27 -18.31 0.10
N ASN A 292 -16.60 -18.87 -0.91
CA ASN A 292 -17.13 -18.99 -2.27
C ASN A 292 -17.45 -17.62 -2.93
N LEU A 293 -16.75 -16.57 -2.53
CA LEU A 293 -16.78 -15.28 -3.18
C LEU A 293 -15.89 -15.30 -4.45
N PRO A 294 -16.03 -14.34 -5.37
CA PRO A 294 -14.95 -14.00 -6.30
C PRO A 294 -13.65 -13.68 -5.54
N PRO A 295 -12.49 -13.63 -6.23
CA PRO A 295 -11.25 -13.18 -5.60
C PRO A 295 -11.46 -11.87 -4.82
N VAL A 296 -11.09 -11.87 -3.54
CA VAL A 296 -11.22 -10.68 -2.68
C VAL A 296 -10.02 -9.78 -2.93
N LEU A 297 -10.28 -8.58 -3.43
CA LEU A 297 -9.25 -7.62 -3.83
C LEU A 297 -8.95 -6.61 -2.73
N SER A 298 -9.95 -6.28 -1.90
CA SER A 298 -9.82 -5.38 -0.76
C SER A 298 -10.73 -5.81 0.39
N VAL A 299 -10.34 -5.45 1.61
CA VAL A 299 -11.14 -5.60 2.83
C VAL A 299 -11.08 -4.27 3.58
N GLU A 300 -12.25 -3.71 3.85
CA GLU A 300 -12.39 -2.49 4.66
C GLU A 300 -13.26 -2.80 5.88
N VAL A 301 -12.93 -2.19 7.02
CA VAL A 301 -13.61 -2.39 8.28
C VAL A 301 -14.09 -1.05 8.82
N GLN A 302 -15.34 -1.00 9.20
CA GLN A 302 -15.93 0.13 9.90
C GLN A 302 -16.48 -0.33 11.25
N THR A 303 -16.01 0.27 12.34
CA THR A 303 -16.62 0.10 13.66
C THR A 303 -17.85 1.02 13.73
N LEU A 304 -19.00 0.44 14.01
CA LEU A 304 -20.25 1.21 14.22
C LEU A 304 -20.44 1.44 15.73
N ASP A 305 -20.79 2.67 16.10
CA ASP A 305 -21.13 3.05 17.48
C ASP A 305 -22.50 2.52 17.89
#